data_71156a2ee808e3fb201f3696374637a2
#
_entry.id   71156a2ee808e3fb201f3696374637a2
#
_cell.length_a   1.000
_cell.length_b   1.000
_cell.length_c   1.000
_cell.angle_alpha   90.00
_cell.angle_beta   90.00
_cell.angle_gamma   90.00
#
_symmetry.space_group_name_H-M   'P 1'
#
loop_
_entity.id
_entity.type
_entity.pdbx_description
1 polymer ?
#
loop_
_entity_poly.entity_id
_entity_poly.type
_entity_poly.pdbx_seq_one_letter_code
_entity_poly.pdbx_strand_id
1 'polypeptide(L)'
;MANIYKSAAELIGNTPLLEVTNIERDLGLKARVLVKLEYFNPAGSVKDRIAKAMIEDAEAKGLLGEGSTIIEPTSGNTGIGLAAIAAAKGYRIILTMPETMSVERRNILKAYGAELVLTEGSQGMKGAIAKAAKLALEIPNSFIPGQFVNPANPAIHRATTGPEIWRDTDGKVDIFIAGVGTGGTLTGVGEYLKSQNPNIKIVALEPEGSPVLSEGRSGAHKIQGIGAGFVPEVLNTKVYSEVFRAANEDAFAAAKLLARKEGVSVGISSGAALHGAIELAKRPENAGKTIVALLPDSGDRYYSTALFTE
;
A
#
# COMPACT_ATOMS: atom_id res chain seq x y z
N MET A 1 -33.08 3.52 -2.88
CA MET A 1 -32.75 2.85 -1.60
C MET A 1 -31.76 3.74 -0.83
N ALA A 2 -31.90 3.83 0.49
CA ALA A 2 -30.97 4.62 1.29
C ALA A 2 -29.57 4.00 1.24
N ASN A 3 -28.55 4.83 1.00
CA ASN A 3 -27.15 4.40 0.98
C ASN A 3 -26.50 4.70 2.35
N ILE A 4 -26.88 3.90 3.36
CA ILE A 4 -26.43 4.05 4.74
C ILE A 4 -25.59 2.84 5.11
N TYR A 5 -24.30 3.06 5.40
CA TYR A 5 -23.37 2.04 5.86
C TYR A 5 -23.43 1.89 7.37
N LYS A 6 -23.25 0.67 7.87
CA LYS A 6 -23.33 0.36 9.31
C LYS A 6 -21.95 0.20 9.96
N SER A 7 -20.91 0.06 9.15
CA SER A 7 -19.52 -0.09 9.61
C SER A 7 -18.58 0.66 8.67
N ALA A 8 -17.50 1.23 9.23
CA ALA A 8 -16.41 1.81 8.43
C ALA A 8 -15.77 0.76 7.49
N ALA A 9 -15.79 -0.52 7.87
CA ALA A 9 -15.30 -1.60 7.04
C ALA A 9 -16.06 -1.76 5.70
N GLU A 10 -17.32 -1.34 5.62
CA GLU A 10 -18.13 -1.39 4.40
C GLU A 10 -17.76 -0.29 3.40
N LEU A 11 -17.08 0.77 3.86
CA LEU A 11 -16.64 1.89 3.03
C LEU A 11 -15.32 1.60 2.29
N ILE A 12 -14.64 0.50 2.62
CA ILE A 12 -13.34 0.15 2.05
C ILE A 12 -13.50 -0.32 0.61
N GLY A 13 -12.65 0.23 -0.26
CA GLY A 13 -12.67 -0.08 -1.69
C GLY A 13 -13.47 0.94 -2.51
N ASN A 14 -13.75 0.60 -3.76
CA ASN A 14 -14.37 1.47 -4.76
C ASN A 14 -13.71 2.87 -4.81
N THR A 15 -12.40 2.90 -4.67
CA THR A 15 -11.62 4.13 -4.72
C THR A 15 -11.58 4.68 -6.14
N PRO A 16 -11.52 6.02 -6.34
CA PRO A 16 -11.59 6.60 -7.67
C PRO A 16 -10.29 6.43 -8.47
N LEU A 17 -10.43 6.44 -9.81
CA LEU A 17 -9.37 6.75 -10.75
C LEU A 17 -9.44 8.24 -11.11
N LEU A 18 -8.28 8.89 -11.16
CA LEU A 18 -8.11 10.26 -11.65
C LEU A 18 -7.17 10.25 -12.85
N GLU A 19 -7.55 10.90 -13.93
CA GLU A 19 -6.65 11.20 -15.05
C GLU A 19 -5.85 12.47 -14.77
N VAL A 20 -4.52 12.39 -14.91
CA VAL A 20 -3.63 13.52 -14.59
C VAL A 20 -3.46 14.45 -15.81
N THR A 21 -4.57 15.01 -16.27
CA THR A 21 -4.67 15.75 -17.55
C THR A 21 -3.80 16.99 -17.64
N ASN A 22 -3.58 17.70 -16.51
CA ASN A 22 -2.70 18.86 -16.49
C ASN A 22 -1.23 18.44 -16.60
N ILE A 23 -0.84 17.36 -15.96
CA ILE A 23 0.52 16.79 -16.05
C ILE A 23 0.76 16.27 -17.47
N GLU A 24 -0.19 15.53 -18.05
CA GLU A 24 -0.10 15.01 -19.42
C GLU A 24 0.12 16.14 -20.43
N ARG A 25 -0.68 17.20 -20.34
CA ARG A 25 -0.57 18.37 -21.20
C ARG A 25 0.78 19.08 -21.03
N ASP A 26 1.15 19.38 -19.79
CA ASP A 26 2.35 20.17 -19.48
C ASP A 26 3.65 19.46 -19.86
N LEU A 27 3.66 18.11 -19.78
CA LEU A 27 4.79 17.27 -20.17
C LEU A 27 4.70 16.73 -21.60
N GLY A 28 3.62 17.04 -22.34
CA GLY A 28 3.41 16.57 -23.71
C GLY A 28 3.34 15.06 -23.84
N LEU A 29 2.81 14.36 -22.81
CA LEU A 29 2.71 12.91 -22.82
C LEU A 29 1.78 12.43 -23.93
N LYS A 30 2.14 11.32 -24.56
CA LYS A 30 1.34 10.69 -25.63
C LYS A 30 0.55 9.48 -25.13
N ALA A 31 0.81 9.03 -23.91
CA ALA A 31 0.04 8.01 -23.22
C ALA A 31 -0.89 8.69 -22.20
N ARG A 32 -2.01 8.04 -21.91
CA ARG A 32 -2.96 8.42 -20.87
C ARG A 32 -2.48 7.90 -19.52
N VAL A 33 -2.43 8.73 -18.51
CA VAL A 33 -1.98 8.35 -17.15
C VAL A 33 -3.12 8.50 -16.16
N LEU A 34 -3.53 7.39 -15.57
CA LEU A 34 -4.55 7.31 -14.54
C LEU A 34 -3.92 6.95 -13.20
N VAL A 35 -4.40 7.57 -12.13
CA VAL A 35 -3.94 7.26 -10.77
C VAL A 35 -5.10 6.73 -9.92
N LYS A 36 -4.90 5.56 -9.29
CA LYS A 36 -5.84 4.93 -8.36
C LYS A 36 -5.61 5.50 -6.98
N LEU A 37 -6.54 6.31 -6.47
CA LEU A 37 -6.38 7.09 -5.24
C LEU A 37 -6.84 6.29 -4.01
N GLU A 38 -5.94 5.49 -3.44
CA GLU A 38 -6.25 4.60 -2.32
C GLU A 38 -6.43 5.31 -0.97
N TYR A 39 -6.09 6.60 -0.87
CA TYR A 39 -6.36 7.36 0.35
C TYR A 39 -7.86 7.65 0.58
N PHE A 40 -8.72 7.39 -0.38
CA PHE A 40 -10.18 7.44 -0.20
C PHE A 40 -10.73 6.30 0.67
N ASN A 41 -9.93 5.29 0.98
CA ASN A 41 -10.31 4.33 2.02
C ASN A 41 -10.45 5.04 3.39
N PRO A 42 -11.34 4.57 4.30
CA PRO A 42 -11.67 5.27 5.56
C PRO A 42 -10.48 5.58 6.48
N ALA A 43 -9.52 4.65 6.60
CA ALA A 43 -8.31 4.88 7.36
C ALA A 43 -7.17 5.46 6.50
N GLY A 44 -7.46 5.87 5.25
CA GLY A 44 -6.64 6.71 4.38
C GLY A 44 -5.52 5.97 3.63
N SER A 45 -5.61 4.67 3.40
CA SER A 45 -4.62 3.98 2.56
C SER A 45 -5.11 2.67 1.94
N VAL A 46 -4.33 2.17 0.98
CA VAL A 46 -4.50 0.84 0.37
C VAL A 46 -4.49 -0.29 1.40
N LYS A 47 -3.88 -0.09 2.57
CA LYS A 47 -3.74 -1.11 3.60
C LYS A 47 -5.03 -1.41 4.36
N ASP A 48 -6.03 -0.54 4.25
CA ASP A 48 -7.38 -0.79 4.79
C ASP A 48 -7.97 -2.06 4.19
N ARG A 49 -7.71 -2.29 2.88
CA ARG A 49 -8.18 -3.50 2.17
C ARG A 49 -7.61 -4.78 2.77
N ILE A 50 -6.29 -4.83 2.95
CA ILE A 50 -5.64 -6.03 3.49
C ILE A 50 -5.93 -6.22 4.98
N ALA A 51 -6.06 -5.13 5.74
CA ALA A 51 -6.43 -5.18 7.15
C ALA A 51 -7.81 -5.84 7.33
N LYS A 52 -8.80 -5.39 6.57
CA LYS A 52 -10.13 -6.00 6.54
C LYS A 52 -10.04 -7.47 6.13
N ALA A 53 -9.37 -7.77 5.03
CA ALA A 53 -9.32 -9.12 4.48
C ALA A 53 -8.64 -10.12 5.42
N MET A 54 -7.53 -9.75 6.03
CA MET A 54 -6.81 -10.64 6.96
C MET A 54 -7.62 -10.91 8.24
N ILE A 55 -8.36 -9.92 8.75
CA ILE A 55 -9.24 -10.09 9.91
C ILE A 55 -10.43 -10.97 9.54
N GLU A 56 -11.14 -10.69 8.44
CA GLU A 56 -12.31 -11.47 8.00
C GLU A 56 -11.95 -12.91 7.62
N ASP A 57 -10.80 -13.13 7.01
CA ASP A 57 -10.29 -14.48 6.72
C ASP A 57 -10.00 -15.26 8.01
N ALA A 58 -9.41 -14.60 9.02
CA ALA A 58 -9.15 -15.21 10.33
C ALA A 58 -10.46 -15.53 11.09
N GLU A 59 -11.47 -14.65 11.02
CA GLU A 59 -12.81 -14.91 11.56
C GLU A 59 -13.44 -16.13 10.88
N ALA A 60 -13.42 -16.19 9.55
CA ALA A 60 -13.99 -17.30 8.78
C ALA A 60 -13.31 -18.65 9.08
N LYS A 61 -12.02 -18.63 9.44
CA LYS A 61 -11.24 -19.81 9.83
C LYS A 61 -11.34 -20.15 11.31
N GLY A 62 -12.06 -19.36 12.12
CA GLY A 62 -12.15 -19.54 13.57
C GLY A 62 -10.84 -19.24 14.32
N LEU A 63 -9.91 -18.52 13.71
CA LEU A 63 -8.64 -18.08 14.32
C LEU A 63 -8.80 -16.79 15.12
N LEU A 64 -9.87 -16.04 14.84
CA LEU A 64 -10.20 -14.77 15.50
C LEU A 64 -11.69 -14.76 15.84
N GLY A 65 -12.01 -14.42 17.10
CA GLY A 65 -13.38 -14.39 17.61
C GLY A 65 -13.50 -13.44 18.79
N GLU A 66 -14.63 -13.49 19.49
CA GLU A 66 -14.88 -12.66 20.68
C GLU A 66 -13.78 -12.86 21.74
N GLY A 67 -13.25 -11.75 22.26
CA GLY A 67 -12.18 -11.75 23.23
C GLY A 67 -10.77 -12.03 22.68
N SER A 68 -10.63 -12.23 21.37
CA SER A 68 -9.32 -12.38 20.74
C SER A 68 -8.54 -11.08 20.71
N THR A 69 -7.20 -11.20 20.68
CA THR A 69 -6.27 -10.07 20.57
C THR A 69 -5.50 -10.15 19.26
N ILE A 70 -5.55 -9.08 18.46
CA ILE A 70 -4.73 -8.95 17.25
C ILE A 70 -3.36 -8.41 17.66
N ILE A 71 -2.29 -9.00 17.16
CA ILE A 71 -0.91 -8.53 17.40
C ILE A 71 -0.19 -8.42 16.06
N GLU A 72 0.37 -7.24 15.71
CA GLU A 72 1.12 -7.09 14.46
C GLU A 72 2.37 -6.22 14.67
N PRO A 73 3.54 -6.66 14.16
CA PRO A 73 4.75 -5.85 14.18
C PRO A 73 4.72 -4.86 13.01
N THR A 74 4.20 -3.66 13.25
CA THR A 74 4.10 -2.63 12.21
C THR A 74 3.88 -1.24 12.80
N SER A 75 4.44 -0.25 12.16
CA SER A 75 4.23 1.17 12.46
C SER A 75 3.65 1.96 11.29
N GLY A 76 3.41 1.27 10.18
CA GLY A 76 2.94 1.88 8.93
C GLY A 76 1.44 1.81 8.73
N ASN A 77 1.05 2.00 7.48
CA ASN A 77 -0.35 2.00 7.06
C ASN A 77 -1.10 0.71 7.41
N THR A 78 -0.41 -0.44 7.44
CA THR A 78 -1.04 -1.71 7.85
C THR A 78 -1.49 -1.66 9.30
N GLY A 79 -0.68 -1.10 10.21
CA GLY A 79 -1.08 -0.91 11.60
C GLY A 79 -2.28 0.00 11.75
N ILE A 80 -2.33 1.09 10.97
CA ILE A 80 -3.47 2.02 10.96
C ILE A 80 -4.74 1.32 10.46
N GLY A 81 -4.65 0.60 9.35
CA GLY A 81 -5.78 -0.17 8.81
C GLY A 81 -6.27 -1.24 9.79
N LEU A 82 -5.36 -2.02 10.39
CA LEU A 82 -5.70 -3.04 11.39
C LEU A 82 -6.35 -2.41 12.63
N ALA A 83 -5.82 -1.29 13.13
CA ALA A 83 -6.40 -0.60 14.29
C ALA A 83 -7.80 -0.06 13.99
N ALA A 84 -8.03 0.50 12.80
CA ALA A 84 -9.34 0.99 12.38
C ALA A 84 -10.37 -0.15 12.28
N ILE A 85 -10.01 -1.29 11.69
CA ILE A 85 -10.91 -2.44 11.58
C ILE A 85 -11.13 -3.11 12.96
N ALA A 86 -10.08 -3.21 13.78
CA ALA A 86 -10.20 -3.71 15.15
C ALA A 86 -11.19 -2.86 15.97
N ALA A 87 -11.07 -1.53 15.90
CA ALA A 87 -12.01 -0.62 16.54
C ALA A 87 -13.45 -0.81 16.04
N ALA A 88 -13.65 -0.93 14.70
CA ALA A 88 -14.97 -1.12 14.12
C ALA A 88 -15.62 -2.47 14.47
N LYS A 89 -14.81 -3.50 14.77
CA LYS A 89 -15.28 -4.86 15.08
C LYS A 89 -15.20 -5.18 16.58
N GLY A 90 -14.65 -4.29 17.42
CA GLY A 90 -14.54 -4.50 18.87
C GLY A 90 -13.39 -5.42 19.31
N TYR A 91 -12.35 -5.58 18.49
CA TYR A 91 -11.18 -6.35 18.86
C TYR A 91 -10.15 -5.52 19.62
N ARG A 92 -9.50 -6.18 20.59
CA ARG A 92 -8.26 -5.68 21.17
C ARG A 92 -7.13 -5.79 20.15
N ILE A 93 -6.30 -4.75 20.04
CA ILE A 93 -5.13 -4.78 19.13
C ILE A 93 -3.88 -4.24 19.83
N ILE A 94 -2.77 -4.96 19.67
CA ILE A 94 -1.44 -4.60 20.15
C ILE A 94 -0.51 -4.46 18.93
N LEU A 95 0.12 -3.31 18.80
CA LEU A 95 1.09 -3.05 17.73
C LEU A 95 2.48 -2.89 18.30
N THR A 96 3.43 -3.68 17.82
CA THR A 96 4.83 -3.59 18.23
C THR A 96 5.63 -2.81 17.19
N MET A 97 6.47 -1.89 17.64
CA MET A 97 7.27 -1.03 16.77
C MET A 97 8.50 -0.47 17.48
N PRO A 98 9.57 -0.12 16.74
CA PRO A 98 10.71 0.59 17.32
C PRO A 98 10.30 1.95 17.90
N GLU A 99 10.91 2.34 18.99
CA GLU A 99 10.69 3.65 19.64
C GLU A 99 11.07 4.86 18.76
N THR A 100 11.86 4.61 17.72
CA THR A 100 12.26 5.63 16.72
C THR A 100 11.14 6.03 15.77
N MET A 101 9.98 5.36 15.82
CA MET A 101 8.83 5.72 14.97
C MET A 101 8.25 7.08 15.37
N SER A 102 7.80 7.83 14.37
CA SER A 102 7.31 9.20 14.56
C SER A 102 6.14 9.29 15.55
N VAL A 103 6.07 10.40 16.28
CA VAL A 103 5.02 10.65 17.27
C VAL A 103 3.66 10.70 16.60
N GLU A 104 3.56 11.28 15.41
CA GLU A 104 2.33 11.39 14.62
C GLU A 104 1.73 9.99 14.34
N ARG A 105 2.56 9.05 13.90
CA ARG A 105 2.11 7.65 13.65
C ARG A 105 1.62 6.98 14.93
N ARG A 106 2.35 7.16 16.04
CA ARG A 106 1.93 6.63 17.34
C ARG A 106 0.61 7.23 17.80
N ASN A 107 0.40 8.52 17.59
CA ASN A 107 -0.84 9.21 17.96
C ASN A 107 -2.04 8.73 17.14
N ILE A 108 -1.89 8.54 15.83
CA ILE A 108 -2.96 7.98 14.98
C ILE A 108 -3.37 6.59 15.48
N LEU A 109 -2.42 5.71 15.77
CA LEU A 109 -2.69 4.36 16.25
C LEU A 109 -3.41 4.36 17.61
N LYS A 110 -2.97 5.22 18.55
CA LYS A 110 -3.64 5.41 19.83
C LYS A 110 -5.05 5.96 19.70
N ALA A 111 -5.29 6.85 18.74
CA ALA A 111 -6.62 7.40 18.47
C ALA A 111 -7.63 6.32 18.05
N TYR A 112 -7.17 5.26 17.39
CA TYR A 112 -7.99 4.06 17.11
C TYR A 112 -8.09 3.07 18.28
N GLY A 113 -7.48 3.39 19.43
CA GLY A 113 -7.51 2.51 20.62
C GLY A 113 -6.46 1.39 20.62
N ALA A 114 -5.47 1.42 19.73
CA ALA A 114 -4.42 0.42 19.70
C ALA A 114 -3.46 0.56 20.89
N GLU A 115 -3.11 -0.57 21.52
CA GLU A 115 -2.03 -0.64 22.49
C GLU A 115 -0.67 -0.69 21.75
N LEU A 116 0.25 0.20 22.15
CA LEU A 116 1.57 0.28 21.52
C LEU A 116 2.62 -0.31 22.43
N VAL A 117 3.38 -1.26 21.93
CA VAL A 117 4.55 -1.82 22.59
C VAL A 117 5.79 -1.39 21.84
N LEU A 118 6.54 -0.45 22.44
CA LEU A 118 7.76 0.07 21.87
C LEU A 118 8.93 -0.87 22.15
N THR A 119 9.79 -1.08 21.17
CA THR A 119 11.03 -1.84 21.27
C THR A 119 12.24 -0.94 21.07
N GLU A 120 13.42 -1.39 21.50
CA GLU A 120 14.66 -0.64 21.36
C GLU A 120 14.90 -0.24 19.90
N GLY A 121 15.20 1.03 19.66
CA GLY A 121 15.42 1.58 18.33
C GLY A 121 16.55 0.90 17.56
N SER A 122 17.61 0.50 18.27
CA SER A 122 18.78 -0.21 17.70
C SER A 122 18.44 -1.56 17.06
N GLN A 123 17.36 -2.22 17.52
CA GLN A 123 16.90 -3.51 16.99
C GLN A 123 15.99 -3.37 15.77
N GLY A 124 15.52 -2.16 15.47
CA GLY A 124 14.65 -1.89 14.32
C GLY A 124 13.43 -2.80 14.28
N MET A 125 12.96 -3.13 13.07
CA MET A 125 11.80 -4.01 12.90
C MET A 125 12.03 -5.46 13.36
N LYS A 126 13.28 -5.94 13.39
CA LYS A 126 13.58 -7.29 13.93
C LYS A 126 13.18 -7.40 15.40
N GLY A 127 13.47 -6.36 16.20
CA GLY A 127 13.05 -6.30 17.61
C GLY A 127 11.52 -6.28 17.76
N ALA A 128 10.84 -5.51 16.92
CA ALA A 128 9.37 -5.46 16.92
C ALA A 128 8.74 -6.82 16.56
N ILE A 129 9.27 -7.52 15.56
CA ILE A 129 8.81 -8.86 15.16
C ILE A 129 9.02 -9.87 16.31
N ALA A 130 10.20 -9.89 16.91
CA ALA A 130 10.49 -10.78 18.05
C ALA A 130 9.55 -10.50 19.24
N LYS A 131 9.26 -9.22 19.52
CA LYS A 131 8.35 -8.82 20.58
C LYS A 131 6.90 -9.24 20.30
N ALA A 132 6.43 -9.09 19.05
CA ALA A 132 5.10 -9.56 18.63
C ALA A 132 4.96 -11.08 18.83
N ALA A 133 5.95 -11.85 18.36
CA ALA A 133 5.97 -13.30 18.55
C ALA A 133 5.94 -13.71 20.02
N LYS A 134 6.71 -13.02 20.88
CA LYS A 134 6.71 -13.27 22.31
C LYS A 134 5.34 -12.99 22.93
N LEU A 135 4.72 -11.84 22.61
CA LEU A 135 3.39 -11.49 23.11
C LEU A 135 2.33 -12.50 22.66
N ALA A 136 2.43 -13.02 21.44
CA ALA A 136 1.50 -14.02 20.94
C ALA A 136 1.59 -15.36 21.70
N LEU A 137 2.74 -15.69 22.27
CA LEU A 137 2.88 -16.86 23.16
C LEU A 137 2.34 -16.60 24.58
N GLU A 138 2.39 -15.35 25.03
CA GLU A 138 1.98 -14.96 26.39
C GLU A 138 0.48 -14.63 26.49
N ILE A 139 -0.14 -14.18 25.40
CA ILE A 139 -1.54 -13.76 25.37
C ILE A 139 -2.40 -14.85 24.71
N PRO A 140 -3.26 -15.52 25.48
CA PRO A 140 -4.19 -16.51 24.94
C PRO A 140 -5.12 -15.89 23.89
N ASN A 141 -5.55 -16.70 22.92
CA ASN A 141 -6.45 -16.28 21.82
C ASN A 141 -5.91 -15.06 21.03
N SER A 142 -4.59 -14.98 20.89
CA SER A 142 -3.97 -13.95 20.03
C SER A 142 -3.78 -14.44 18.60
N PHE A 143 -3.82 -13.50 17.68
CA PHE A 143 -3.66 -13.72 16.24
C PHE A 143 -2.70 -12.69 15.64
N ILE A 144 -1.74 -13.17 14.85
CA ILE A 144 -0.82 -12.32 14.08
C ILE A 144 -1.26 -12.36 12.61
N PRO A 145 -1.77 -11.26 12.03
CA PRO A 145 -2.19 -11.18 10.63
C PRO A 145 -1.10 -11.56 9.62
N GLY A 146 0.14 -11.09 9.82
CA GLY A 146 1.29 -11.49 9.03
C GLY A 146 1.25 -10.99 7.57
N GLN A 147 1.23 -9.70 7.36
CA GLN A 147 1.02 -9.06 6.05
C GLN A 147 1.93 -9.55 4.92
N PHE A 148 3.14 -10.05 5.22
CA PHE A 148 4.12 -10.49 4.21
C PHE A 148 3.96 -11.94 3.77
N VAL A 149 3.17 -12.73 4.51
CA VAL A 149 2.99 -14.17 4.29
C VAL A 149 1.53 -14.58 4.14
N ASN A 150 0.58 -13.72 4.53
CA ASN A 150 -0.84 -14.02 4.55
C ASN A 150 -1.46 -13.95 3.15
N PRO A 151 -2.01 -15.05 2.60
CA PRO A 151 -2.59 -15.08 1.26
C PRO A 151 -3.85 -14.22 1.11
N ALA A 152 -4.53 -13.84 2.19
CA ALA A 152 -5.65 -12.90 2.15
C ALA A 152 -5.24 -11.52 1.62
N ASN A 153 -3.95 -11.14 1.75
CA ASN A 153 -3.41 -9.90 1.23
C ASN A 153 -3.53 -9.82 -0.31
N PRO A 154 -2.87 -10.64 -1.13
CA PRO A 154 -3.06 -10.57 -2.58
C PRO A 154 -4.49 -10.94 -3.00
N ALA A 155 -5.18 -11.81 -2.27
CA ALA A 155 -6.53 -12.24 -2.60
C ALA A 155 -7.53 -11.09 -2.63
N ILE A 156 -7.48 -10.15 -1.67
CA ILE A 156 -8.39 -8.99 -1.66
C ILE A 156 -8.15 -8.06 -2.84
N HIS A 157 -6.90 -7.89 -3.26
CA HIS A 157 -6.58 -7.06 -4.43
C HIS A 157 -7.03 -7.71 -5.74
N ARG A 158 -6.96 -9.05 -5.83
CA ARG A 158 -7.52 -9.81 -6.94
C ARG A 158 -9.05 -9.71 -6.98
N ALA A 159 -9.69 -9.71 -5.82
CA ALA A 159 -11.16 -9.69 -5.71
C ALA A 159 -11.77 -8.29 -5.83
N THR A 160 -11.02 -7.23 -5.54
CA THR A 160 -11.56 -5.86 -5.47
C THR A 160 -10.78 -4.85 -6.30
N THR A 161 -9.53 -4.56 -5.97
CA THR A 161 -8.73 -3.51 -6.61
C THR A 161 -8.54 -3.74 -8.11
N GLY A 162 -8.23 -4.98 -8.51
CA GLY A 162 -8.11 -5.36 -9.92
C GLY A 162 -9.43 -5.19 -10.70
N PRO A 163 -10.55 -5.77 -10.25
CA PRO A 163 -11.88 -5.55 -10.82
C PRO A 163 -12.30 -4.09 -10.89
N GLU A 164 -12.02 -3.29 -9.87
CA GLU A 164 -12.31 -1.85 -9.88
C GLU A 164 -11.56 -1.13 -11.00
N ILE A 165 -10.23 -1.37 -11.14
CA ILE A 165 -9.43 -0.78 -12.20
C ILE A 165 -9.97 -1.19 -13.57
N TRP A 166 -10.29 -2.47 -13.78
CA TRP A 166 -10.81 -2.98 -15.05
C TRP A 166 -12.15 -2.35 -15.41
N ARG A 167 -13.09 -2.32 -14.47
CA ARG A 167 -14.41 -1.70 -14.63
C ARG A 167 -14.31 -0.21 -14.94
N ASP A 168 -13.52 0.52 -14.15
CA ASP A 168 -13.46 1.99 -14.20
C ASP A 168 -12.66 2.49 -15.41
N THR A 169 -11.96 1.61 -16.12
CA THR A 169 -11.28 1.88 -17.41
C THR A 169 -12.02 1.32 -18.61
N ASP A 170 -13.22 0.72 -18.45
CA ASP A 170 -13.90 -0.05 -19.49
C ASP A 170 -12.99 -1.12 -20.12
N GLY A 171 -12.12 -1.73 -19.32
CA GLY A 171 -11.13 -2.70 -19.77
C GLY A 171 -9.96 -2.12 -20.60
N LYS A 172 -9.84 -0.80 -20.67
CA LYS A 172 -8.80 -0.11 -21.44
C LYS A 172 -7.61 0.24 -20.56
N VAL A 173 -6.92 -0.76 -20.08
CA VAL A 173 -5.65 -0.63 -19.34
C VAL A 173 -4.57 -1.45 -20.04
N ASP A 174 -3.46 -0.81 -20.39
CA ASP A 174 -2.32 -1.43 -21.09
C ASP A 174 -1.16 -1.71 -20.14
N ILE A 175 -0.95 -0.82 -19.18
CA ILE A 175 0.16 -0.92 -18.22
C ILE A 175 -0.37 -0.62 -16.81
N PHE A 176 -0.03 -1.48 -15.85
CA PHE A 176 -0.25 -1.23 -14.43
C PHE A 176 1.08 -1.17 -13.69
N ILE A 177 1.28 -0.11 -12.89
CA ILE A 177 2.47 0.05 -12.06
C ILE A 177 2.09 0.26 -10.60
N ALA A 178 2.79 -0.43 -9.70
CA ALA A 178 2.63 -0.26 -8.25
C ALA A 178 3.94 -0.51 -7.50
N GLY A 179 4.14 0.22 -6.41
CA GLY A 179 5.26 0.03 -5.49
C GLY A 179 5.15 -1.28 -4.72
N VAL A 180 6.27 -1.98 -4.56
CA VAL A 180 6.35 -3.25 -3.85
C VAL A 180 6.77 -3.04 -2.40
N GLY A 181 5.78 -3.05 -1.50
CA GLY A 181 5.98 -3.18 -0.06
C GLY A 181 5.85 -4.64 0.35
N THR A 182 4.62 -5.12 0.57
CA THR A 182 4.34 -6.56 0.77
C THR A 182 4.22 -7.33 -0.55
N GLY A 183 4.02 -6.63 -1.67
CA GLY A 183 3.78 -7.24 -2.97
C GLY A 183 2.33 -7.68 -3.24
N GLY A 184 1.46 -7.64 -2.23
CA GLY A 184 0.08 -8.11 -2.37
C GLY A 184 -0.73 -7.34 -3.41
N THR A 185 -0.60 -6.01 -3.47
CA THR A 185 -1.26 -5.18 -4.47
C THR A 185 -0.83 -5.55 -5.90
N LEU A 186 0.48 -5.59 -6.14
CA LEU A 186 1.03 -5.92 -7.46
C LEU A 186 0.61 -7.32 -7.90
N THR A 187 0.67 -8.30 -6.98
CA THR A 187 0.26 -9.69 -7.22
C THR A 187 -1.22 -9.77 -7.55
N GLY A 188 -2.08 -9.31 -6.65
CA GLY A 188 -3.53 -9.51 -6.82
C GLY A 188 -4.10 -8.73 -8.02
N VAL A 189 -3.72 -7.47 -8.19
CA VAL A 189 -4.14 -6.67 -9.35
C VAL A 189 -3.56 -7.24 -10.64
N GLY A 190 -2.25 -7.56 -10.65
CA GLY A 190 -1.58 -8.07 -11.83
C GLY A 190 -2.16 -9.41 -12.31
N GLU A 191 -2.42 -10.34 -11.39
CA GLU A 191 -3.05 -11.62 -11.71
C GLU A 191 -4.47 -11.43 -12.27
N TYR A 192 -5.27 -10.53 -11.66
CA TYR A 192 -6.61 -10.25 -12.19
C TYR A 192 -6.55 -9.61 -13.57
N LEU A 193 -5.78 -8.54 -13.76
CA LEU A 193 -5.69 -7.86 -15.04
C LEU A 193 -5.19 -8.77 -16.16
N LYS A 194 -4.18 -9.60 -15.89
CA LYS A 194 -3.70 -10.60 -16.86
C LYS A 194 -4.71 -11.70 -17.15
N SER A 195 -5.60 -12.02 -16.23
CA SER A 195 -6.70 -12.95 -16.50
C SER A 195 -7.73 -12.39 -17.47
N GLN A 196 -7.88 -11.05 -17.50
CA GLN A 196 -8.77 -10.36 -18.45
C GLN A 196 -8.09 -10.15 -19.81
N ASN A 197 -6.82 -9.72 -19.78
CA ASN A 197 -6.01 -9.53 -20.99
C ASN A 197 -4.54 -9.87 -20.67
N PRO A 198 -4.01 -10.99 -21.18
CA PRO A 198 -2.63 -11.44 -20.89
C PRO A 198 -1.54 -10.49 -21.41
N ASN A 199 -1.89 -9.58 -22.34
CA ASN A 199 -0.96 -8.60 -22.92
C ASN A 199 -0.73 -7.39 -22.01
N ILE A 200 -1.51 -7.19 -20.94
CA ILE A 200 -1.31 -6.10 -20.00
C ILE A 200 0.07 -6.22 -19.35
N LYS A 201 0.83 -5.15 -19.43
CA LYS A 201 2.15 -5.06 -18.81
C LYS A 201 2.02 -4.70 -17.34
N ILE A 202 2.58 -5.53 -16.47
CA ILE A 202 2.67 -5.27 -15.03
C ILE A 202 4.09 -4.83 -14.72
N VAL A 203 4.23 -3.68 -14.06
CA VAL A 203 5.52 -3.09 -13.71
C VAL A 203 5.62 -3.02 -12.18
N ALA A 204 6.60 -3.72 -11.62
CA ALA A 204 6.96 -3.62 -10.21
C ALA A 204 7.79 -2.37 -10.00
N LEU A 205 7.51 -1.59 -8.95
CA LEU A 205 8.34 -0.45 -8.59
C LEU A 205 9.03 -0.70 -7.25
N GLU A 206 10.33 -0.46 -7.23
CA GLU A 206 11.16 -0.54 -6.04
C GLU A 206 12.04 0.71 -5.86
N PRO A 207 12.55 1.00 -4.64
CA PRO A 207 13.49 2.09 -4.43
C PRO A 207 14.84 1.78 -5.09
N GLU A 208 15.43 2.77 -5.78
CA GLU A 208 16.77 2.64 -6.37
C GLU A 208 17.84 2.32 -5.32
N GLY A 209 17.72 2.90 -4.11
CA GLY A 209 18.62 2.62 -2.98
C GLY A 209 18.50 1.20 -2.40
N SER A 210 17.41 0.47 -2.72
CA SER A 210 17.16 -0.89 -2.23
C SER A 210 16.58 -1.79 -3.34
N PRO A 211 17.39 -2.07 -4.39
CA PRO A 211 16.93 -2.79 -5.59
C PRO A 211 16.91 -4.31 -5.36
N VAL A 212 16.02 -4.75 -4.48
CA VAL A 212 15.91 -6.17 -4.08
C VAL A 212 15.39 -7.04 -5.21
N LEU A 213 14.40 -6.54 -5.97
CA LEU A 213 13.77 -7.31 -7.05
C LEU A 213 14.65 -7.40 -8.29
N SER A 214 15.38 -6.33 -8.61
CA SER A 214 16.22 -6.28 -9.81
C SER A 214 17.65 -6.73 -9.58
N GLU A 215 18.22 -6.50 -8.38
CA GLU A 215 19.65 -6.76 -8.09
C GLU A 215 19.87 -7.69 -6.89
N GLY A 216 18.83 -8.10 -6.17
CA GLY A 216 18.97 -8.93 -4.95
C GLY A 216 19.65 -8.21 -3.77
N ARG A 217 19.77 -6.89 -3.81
CA ARG A 217 20.51 -6.08 -2.85
C ARG A 217 19.56 -5.14 -2.09
N SER A 218 19.57 -5.22 -0.77
CA SER A 218 18.86 -4.26 0.09
C SER A 218 19.76 -3.09 0.46
N GLY A 219 19.15 -1.93 0.75
CA GLY A 219 19.84 -0.72 1.16
C GLY A 219 18.93 0.32 1.77
N ALA A 220 19.51 1.44 2.22
CA ALA A 220 18.77 2.55 2.79
C ALA A 220 18.05 3.38 1.69
N HIS A 221 16.83 3.79 1.97
CA HIS A 221 16.05 4.70 1.12
C HIS A 221 15.06 5.51 1.96
N LYS A 222 14.51 6.57 1.37
CA LYS A 222 13.52 7.46 2.02
C LYS A 222 12.07 7.20 1.55
N ILE A 223 11.83 6.28 0.61
CA ILE A 223 10.50 6.00 0.06
C ILE A 223 9.74 5.08 1.03
N GLN A 224 9.08 5.68 2.03
CA GLN A 224 8.34 4.94 3.04
C GLN A 224 7.18 4.14 2.43
N GLY A 225 6.93 2.93 2.95
CA GLY A 225 5.81 2.07 2.55
C GLY A 225 6.13 1.00 1.51
N ILE A 226 7.29 1.09 0.85
CA ILE A 226 7.81 0.09 -0.10
C ILE A 226 9.25 -0.28 0.24
N GLY A 227 9.82 -1.26 -0.46
CA GLY A 227 11.22 -1.63 -0.27
C GLY A 227 11.50 -2.28 1.08
N ALA A 228 10.86 -3.40 1.38
CA ALA A 228 10.98 -4.11 2.68
C ALA A 228 12.38 -4.69 2.97
N GLY A 229 13.29 -4.67 1.98
CA GLY A 229 14.65 -5.20 2.10
C GLY A 229 14.77 -6.70 1.83
N PHE A 230 13.67 -7.35 1.47
CA PHE A 230 13.60 -8.76 1.07
C PHE A 230 12.46 -8.97 0.08
N VAL A 231 12.43 -10.13 -0.60
CA VAL A 231 11.31 -10.52 -1.47
C VAL A 231 10.21 -11.12 -0.61
N PRO A 232 9.02 -10.50 -0.52
CA PRO A 232 7.92 -11.02 0.30
C PRO A 232 7.35 -12.33 -0.24
N GLU A 233 6.88 -13.21 0.66
CA GLU A 233 6.33 -14.52 0.27
C GLU A 233 5.04 -14.39 -0.56
N VAL A 234 4.20 -13.39 -0.26
CA VAL A 234 2.95 -13.15 -1.01
C VAL A 234 3.17 -12.48 -2.37
N LEU A 235 4.41 -12.11 -2.72
CA LEU A 235 4.73 -11.53 -4.02
C LEU A 235 4.87 -12.63 -5.08
N ASN A 236 3.98 -12.64 -6.07
CA ASN A 236 4.16 -13.46 -7.27
C ASN A 236 5.18 -12.79 -8.21
N THR A 237 6.43 -13.26 -8.16
CA THR A 237 7.53 -12.71 -8.97
C THR A 237 7.39 -12.97 -10.47
N LYS A 238 6.41 -13.78 -10.89
CA LYS A 238 6.12 -14.07 -12.30
C LYS A 238 5.03 -13.17 -12.88
N VAL A 239 4.38 -12.33 -12.06
CA VAL A 239 3.26 -11.51 -12.52
C VAL A 239 3.72 -10.27 -13.29
N TYR A 240 4.86 -9.71 -12.93
CA TYR A 240 5.44 -8.53 -13.58
C TYR A 240 6.50 -8.89 -14.61
N SER A 241 6.66 -8.05 -15.61
CA SER A 241 7.65 -8.21 -16.69
C SER A 241 8.73 -7.15 -16.69
N GLU A 242 8.61 -6.13 -15.84
CA GLU A 242 9.59 -5.07 -15.67
C GLU A 242 9.65 -4.64 -14.20
N VAL A 243 10.86 -4.24 -13.76
CA VAL A 243 11.08 -3.58 -12.48
C VAL A 243 11.54 -2.15 -12.76
N PHE A 244 10.77 -1.17 -12.27
CA PHE A 244 11.12 0.25 -12.32
C PHE A 244 11.77 0.66 -11.00
N ARG A 245 12.91 1.33 -11.05
CA ARG A 245 13.61 1.86 -9.88
C ARG A 245 13.35 3.35 -9.74
N ALA A 246 12.88 3.78 -8.56
CA ALA A 246 12.62 5.18 -8.26
C ALA A 246 13.66 5.73 -7.27
N ALA A 247 14.25 6.89 -7.59
CA ALA A 247 15.07 7.63 -6.65
C ALA A 247 14.19 8.38 -5.62
N ASN A 248 14.77 8.72 -4.47
CA ASN A 248 14.03 9.45 -3.41
C ASN A 248 13.55 10.82 -3.91
N GLU A 249 14.43 11.54 -4.60
CA GLU A 249 14.21 12.89 -5.09
C GLU A 249 13.10 12.92 -6.14
N ASP A 250 13.06 11.93 -7.03
CA ASP A 250 12.02 11.78 -8.04
C ASP A 250 10.65 11.48 -7.42
N ALA A 251 10.63 10.66 -6.37
CA ALA A 251 9.41 10.38 -5.62
C ALA A 251 8.85 11.66 -4.96
N PHE A 252 9.70 12.47 -4.33
CA PHE A 252 9.31 13.75 -3.72
C PHE A 252 8.84 14.75 -4.78
N ALA A 253 9.58 14.89 -5.88
CA ALA A 253 9.24 15.81 -6.96
C ALA A 253 7.90 15.46 -7.60
N ALA A 254 7.63 14.18 -7.87
CA ALA A 254 6.37 13.75 -8.47
C ALA A 254 5.17 13.92 -7.52
N ALA A 255 5.33 13.67 -6.21
CA ALA A 255 4.28 13.94 -5.23
C ALA A 255 3.94 15.44 -5.16
N LYS A 256 4.97 16.31 -5.15
CA LYS A 256 4.79 17.78 -5.20
C LYS A 256 4.16 18.23 -6.52
N LEU A 257 4.54 17.60 -7.64
CA LEU A 257 3.98 17.87 -8.97
C LEU A 257 2.47 17.60 -9.00
N LEU A 258 2.05 16.43 -8.49
CA LEU A 258 0.63 16.06 -8.42
C LEU A 258 -0.19 17.05 -7.61
N ALA A 259 0.32 17.47 -6.43
CA ALA A 259 -0.33 18.45 -5.59
C ALA A 259 -0.49 19.79 -6.30
N ARG A 260 0.55 20.27 -6.99
CA ARG A 260 0.57 21.57 -7.66
C ARG A 260 -0.24 21.62 -8.96
N LYS A 261 -0.33 20.50 -9.67
CA LYS A 261 -0.95 20.44 -11.01
C LYS A 261 -2.36 19.89 -10.99
N GLU A 262 -2.62 18.89 -10.14
CA GLU A 262 -3.92 18.22 -10.09
C GLU A 262 -4.68 18.47 -8.76
N GLY A 263 -4.06 19.18 -7.81
CA GLY A 263 -4.70 19.50 -6.52
C GLY A 263 -4.78 18.29 -5.56
N VAL A 264 -3.98 17.26 -5.78
CA VAL A 264 -4.02 15.99 -5.01
C VAL A 264 -2.72 15.79 -4.24
N SER A 265 -2.79 15.87 -2.91
CA SER A 265 -1.64 15.63 -2.02
C SER A 265 -1.54 14.15 -1.68
N VAL A 266 -0.38 13.54 -1.97
CA VAL A 266 -0.13 12.11 -1.81
C VAL A 266 1.17 11.85 -1.06
N GLY A 267 1.32 10.61 -0.55
CA GLY A 267 2.52 10.18 0.15
C GLY A 267 3.71 9.90 -0.78
N ILE A 268 4.86 9.60 -0.17
CA ILE A 268 6.15 9.45 -0.87
C ILE A 268 6.11 8.28 -1.88
N SER A 269 5.60 7.12 -1.49
CA SER A 269 5.50 5.97 -2.39
C SER A 269 4.47 6.17 -3.50
N SER A 270 3.47 7.03 -3.28
CA SER A 270 2.53 7.48 -4.31
C SER A 270 3.25 8.35 -5.35
N GLY A 271 4.10 9.27 -4.91
CA GLY A 271 4.96 10.05 -5.79
C GLY A 271 5.90 9.16 -6.63
N ALA A 272 6.50 8.14 -6.02
CA ALA A 272 7.32 7.17 -6.74
C ALA A 272 6.53 6.44 -7.84
N ALA A 273 5.31 6.00 -7.54
CA ALA A 273 4.44 5.33 -8.52
C ALA A 273 4.03 6.26 -9.67
N LEU A 274 3.70 7.52 -9.35
CA LEU A 274 3.42 8.54 -10.36
C LEU A 274 4.63 8.83 -11.25
N HIS A 275 5.84 9.00 -10.65
CA HIS A 275 7.08 9.18 -11.41
C HIS A 275 7.28 8.03 -12.39
N GLY A 276 7.17 6.78 -11.93
CA GLY A 276 7.29 5.62 -12.80
C GLY A 276 6.27 5.62 -13.94
N ALA A 277 5.02 5.99 -13.68
CA ALA A 277 3.99 6.10 -14.71
C ALA A 277 4.31 7.20 -15.74
N ILE A 278 4.81 8.36 -15.29
CA ILE A 278 5.23 9.46 -16.20
C ILE A 278 6.39 8.99 -17.08
N GLU A 279 7.41 8.35 -16.53
CA GLU A 279 8.55 7.86 -17.31
C GLU A 279 8.16 6.75 -18.30
N LEU A 280 7.21 5.87 -17.92
CA LEU A 280 6.62 4.92 -18.86
C LEU A 280 5.83 5.64 -19.98
N ALA A 281 5.09 6.71 -19.63
CA ALA A 281 4.30 7.48 -20.60
C ALA A 281 5.14 8.28 -21.63
N LYS A 282 6.38 8.63 -21.26
CA LYS A 282 7.34 9.30 -22.17
C LYS A 282 7.92 8.36 -23.23
N ARG A 283 7.85 7.05 -23.02
CA ARG A 283 8.42 6.07 -23.96
C ARG A 283 7.63 6.05 -25.26
N PRO A 284 8.27 6.16 -26.44
CA PRO A 284 7.58 6.18 -27.73
C PRO A 284 6.66 4.98 -27.97
N GLU A 285 7.08 3.79 -27.54
CA GLU A 285 6.31 2.54 -27.68
C GLU A 285 5.02 2.51 -26.87
N ASN A 286 4.85 3.45 -25.93
CA ASN A 286 3.67 3.57 -25.08
C ASN A 286 2.72 4.69 -25.56
N ALA A 287 3.00 5.33 -26.67
CA ALA A 287 2.08 6.32 -27.24
C ALA A 287 0.69 5.71 -27.48
N GLY A 288 -0.36 6.43 -27.05
CA GLY A 288 -1.76 5.99 -27.15
C GLY A 288 -2.20 4.94 -26.13
N LYS A 289 -1.30 4.45 -25.26
CA LYS A 289 -1.62 3.48 -24.20
C LYS A 289 -2.19 4.14 -22.95
N THR A 290 -2.95 3.37 -22.19
CA THR A 290 -3.44 3.74 -20.87
C THR A 290 -2.57 3.10 -19.79
N ILE A 291 -1.99 3.93 -18.93
CA ILE A 291 -1.13 3.53 -17.81
C ILE A 291 -1.87 3.84 -16.51
N VAL A 292 -2.00 2.85 -15.64
CA VAL A 292 -2.61 3.00 -14.31
C VAL A 292 -1.54 2.85 -13.24
N ALA A 293 -1.35 3.89 -12.42
CA ALA A 293 -0.50 3.85 -11.23
C ALA A 293 -1.36 3.80 -9.96
N LEU A 294 -1.02 2.91 -9.02
CA LEU A 294 -1.68 2.88 -7.73
C LEU A 294 -0.93 3.80 -6.75
N LEU A 295 -1.68 4.77 -6.18
CA LEU A 295 -1.19 5.72 -5.20
C LEU A 295 -1.69 5.31 -3.80
N PRO A 296 -0.80 4.77 -2.94
CA PRO A 296 -1.21 4.07 -1.72
C PRO A 296 -1.87 4.91 -0.64
N ASP A 297 -1.47 6.17 -0.45
CA ASP A 297 -1.92 7.00 0.67
C ASP A 297 -1.83 8.51 0.40
N SER A 298 -2.32 9.32 1.36
CA SER A 298 -2.27 10.78 1.30
C SER A 298 -0.94 11.36 1.81
N GLY A 299 -0.70 12.64 1.48
CA GLY A 299 0.44 13.41 1.98
C GLY A 299 0.39 13.73 3.47
N ASP A 300 -0.78 13.70 4.10
CA ASP A 300 -1.01 14.14 5.48
C ASP A 300 -0.16 13.38 6.53
N ARG A 301 0.30 12.19 6.19
CA ARG A 301 1.14 11.34 7.04
C ARG A 301 2.62 11.68 6.99
N TYR A 302 3.02 12.68 6.20
CA TYR A 302 4.41 12.96 5.85
C TYR A 302 4.84 14.42 6.11
N TYR A 303 4.02 15.23 6.81
CA TYR A 303 4.30 16.65 7.05
C TYR A 303 5.65 16.93 7.73
N SER A 304 6.11 16.02 8.59
CA SER A 304 7.42 16.12 9.25
C SER A 304 8.58 15.50 8.46
N THR A 305 8.35 15.08 7.20
CA THR A 305 9.39 14.48 6.36
C THR A 305 9.90 15.43 5.30
N ALA A 306 11.01 15.06 4.64
CA ALA A 306 11.60 15.79 3.52
C ALA A 306 10.63 16.06 2.35
N LEU A 307 9.51 15.36 2.26
CA LEU A 307 8.47 15.64 1.27
C LEU A 307 7.92 17.09 1.42
N PHE A 308 7.80 17.60 2.66
CA PHE A 308 7.22 18.92 2.93
C PHE A 308 8.22 19.93 3.53
N THR A 309 9.36 19.47 4.06
CA THR A 309 10.31 20.32 4.77
C THR A 309 11.49 20.79 3.91
N GLU A 310 11.63 20.29 2.70
CA GLU A 310 12.67 20.67 1.71
C GLU A 310 12.00 21.26 0.41
#